data_f2960bbed09184107c033858bbfc542c
#
_entry.id   f2960bbed09184107c033858bbfc542c
#
_cell.length_a   1.000
_cell.length_b   1.000
_cell.length_c   1.000
_cell.angle_alpha   90.00
_cell.angle_beta   90.00
_cell.angle_gamma   90.00
#
_symmetry.space_group_name_H-M   'P 1'
#
loop_
_entity.id
_entity.type
_entity.pdbx_description
1 polymer ?
#
loop_
_entity_poly.entity_id
_entity_poly.type
_entity_poly.pdbx_seq_one_letter_code
_entity_poly.pdbx_strand_id
1 'polypeptide(L)'
;MGPISPVHNPDLQIEVTNLTKKFDEVLAVDNISFSLHQGELFGFLGPNGAGKTTTINMLTGLSRPDSGTIRVAGHECTENPKAAQHMLGVVPDESNLYPELTGFENLCFCASLYGMQKNRRQQRARELLETFGLKEAADRKFAGYSKGMKRKLTIAAGIIHNPQILFLDEPTTGIDVASARQIRKLIADLHRTGMTIFLTTHYIEEAERLCERIAFIVKGRIVRIDTVNNLLQPVQHRKVMLISVSNPANDLRNKLATAFTHFEFRSISDGQIRVESEAPISLGPLVRFIEDHGAEVTEARSLSPSLEDVFVRITGIEANALRKEVEKKGGVA
;
A
#
# COMPACT_ATOMS: atom_id res chain seq x y z
N MET A 1 -18.67 27.97 30.51
CA MET A 1 -18.05 26.64 30.33
C MET A 1 -17.25 26.71 29.06
N GLY A 2 -15.92 26.77 29.16
CA GLY A 2 -15.04 26.75 28.02
C GLY A 2 -15.06 25.35 27.35
N PRO A 3 -14.76 25.25 26.05
CA PRO A 3 -14.69 23.96 25.38
C PRO A 3 -13.65 23.09 26.07
N ILE A 4 -14.07 21.89 26.49
CA ILE A 4 -13.16 20.86 27.00
C ILE A 4 -12.22 20.52 25.85
N SER A 5 -10.96 20.90 25.96
CA SER A 5 -9.93 20.45 25.04
C SER A 5 -9.95 18.93 25.00
N PRO A 6 -10.04 18.30 23.83
CA PRO A 6 -10.03 16.86 23.75
C PRO A 6 -8.74 16.33 24.40
N VAL A 7 -8.90 15.36 25.30
CA VAL A 7 -7.79 14.70 26.01
C VAL A 7 -6.85 14.13 24.94
N HIS A 8 -5.65 14.69 24.85
CA HIS A 8 -4.61 14.17 23.96
C HIS A 8 -4.23 12.76 24.41
N ASN A 9 -4.41 11.79 23.55
CA ASN A 9 -3.89 10.44 23.77
C ASN A 9 -2.43 10.40 23.33
N PRO A 10 -1.46 10.28 24.25
CA PRO A 10 -0.02 10.33 23.93
C PRO A 10 0.44 9.20 22.99
N ASP A 11 -0.32 8.11 22.89
CA ASP A 11 -0.01 6.98 22.04
C ASP A 11 -0.39 7.21 20.56
N LEU A 12 -1.14 8.29 20.25
CA LEU A 12 -1.54 8.60 18.89
C LEU A 12 -0.55 9.54 18.22
N GLN A 13 0.04 9.08 17.11
CA GLN A 13 0.93 9.88 16.27
C GLN A 13 0.20 10.69 15.21
N ILE A 14 -0.90 10.16 14.69
CA ILE A 14 -1.77 10.89 13.74
C ILE A 14 -3.23 10.68 14.17
N GLU A 15 -3.97 11.78 14.19
CA GLU A 15 -5.42 11.79 14.39
C GLU A 15 -6.06 12.59 13.25
N VAL A 16 -6.99 11.96 12.54
CA VAL A 16 -7.76 12.56 11.44
C VAL A 16 -9.23 12.44 11.75
N THR A 17 -9.95 13.57 11.69
CA THR A 17 -11.38 13.60 11.98
C THR A 17 -12.12 14.34 10.87
N ASN A 18 -13.07 13.63 10.24
CA ASN A 18 -14.01 14.15 9.23
C ASN A 18 -13.32 14.91 8.08
N LEU A 19 -12.15 14.41 7.65
CA LEU A 19 -11.31 15.08 6.66
C LEU A 19 -11.96 15.01 5.28
N THR A 20 -12.06 16.16 4.63
CA THR A 20 -12.68 16.30 3.30
C THR A 20 -11.83 17.16 2.40
N LYS A 21 -11.73 16.77 1.12
CA LYS A 21 -11.08 17.54 0.06
C LYS A 21 -11.81 17.41 -1.26
N LYS A 22 -12.16 18.57 -1.82
CA LYS A 22 -12.76 18.70 -3.15
C LYS A 22 -11.81 19.47 -4.06
N PHE A 23 -11.66 19.06 -5.30
CA PHE A 23 -11.00 19.80 -6.37
C PHE A 23 -12.05 20.02 -7.47
N ASP A 24 -12.44 21.25 -7.70
CA ASP A 24 -13.51 21.62 -8.60
C ASP A 24 -14.78 20.77 -8.34
N GLU A 25 -15.18 19.92 -9.29
CA GLU A 25 -16.33 19.03 -9.14
C GLU A 25 -15.97 17.64 -8.55
N VAL A 26 -14.67 17.34 -8.34
CA VAL A 26 -14.24 16.03 -7.89
C VAL A 26 -14.07 16.03 -6.35
N LEU A 27 -14.88 15.24 -5.67
CA LEU A 27 -14.71 14.97 -4.23
C LEU A 27 -13.64 13.89 -4.05
N ALA A 28 -12.39 14.33 -3.87
CA ALA A 28 -11.22 13.45 -3.82
C ALA A 28 -11.10 12.69 -2.49
N VAL A 29 -11.50 13.33 -1.38
CA VAL A 29 -11.56 12.73 -0.03
C VAL A 29 -12.86 13.19 0.61
N ASP A 30 -13.63 12.25 1.14
CA ASP A 30 -14.99 12.45 1.60
C ASP A 30 -15.17 11.95 3.04
N ASN A 31 -15.07 12.88 3.98
CA ASN A 31 -15.40 12.69 5.40
C ASN A 31 -14.68 11.47 6.03
N ILE A 32 -13.36 11.34 5.82
CA ILE A 32 -12.59 10.24 6.40
C ILE A 32 -12.11 10.56 7.82
N SER A 33 -12.14 9.55 8.68
CA SER A 33 -11.62 9.61 10.04
C SER A 33 -10.81 8.35 10.35
N PHE A 34 -9.60 8.52 10.90
CA PHE A 34 -8.72 7.43 11.31
C PHE A 34 -7.62 7.94 12.22
N SER A 35 -6.91 7.02 12.86
CA SER A 35 -5.77 7.33 13.71
C SER A 35 -4.63 6.34 13.48
N LEU A 36 -3.39 6.78 13.73
CA LEU A 36 -2.20 5.95 13.78
C LEU A 36 -1.58 6.00 15.17
N HIS A 37 -1.13 4.83 15.63
CA HIS A 37 -0.38 4.72 16.87
C HIS A 37 1.13 4.91 16.64
N GLN A 38 1.84 5.25 17.69
CA GLN A 38 3.31 5.33 17.65
C GLN A 38 3.91 3.96 17.30
N GLY A 39 4.85 3.94 16.36
CA GLY A 39 5.52 2.72 15.91
C GLY A 39 4.67 1.81 15.02
N GLU A 40 3.46 2.20 14.64
CA GLU A 40 2.59 1.42 13.76
C GLU A 40 3.00 1.52 12.29
N LEU A 41 2.93 0.40 11.55
CA LEU A 41 2.95 0.38 10.09
C LEU A 41 1.53 0.24 9.57
N PHE A 42 0.96 1.37 9.15
CA PHE A 42 -0.41 1.50 8.71
C PHE A 42 -0.52 1.53 7.18
N GLY A 43 -1.34 0.66 6.62
CA GLY A 43 -1.60 0.58 5.19
C GLY A 43 -2.84 1.36 4.78
N PHE A 44 -2.72 2.17 3.73
CA PHE A 44 -3.84 2.90 3.12
C PHE A 44 -4.04 2.37 1.70
N LEU A 45 -4.92 1.39 1.56
CA LEU A 45 -5.06 0.54 0.38
C LEU A 45 -6.29 0.90 -0.45
N GLY A 46 -6.10 1.09 -1.74
CA GLY A 46 -7.21 1.37 -2.66
C GLY A 46 -6.77 1.56 -4.11
N PRO A 47 -7.71 1.58 -5.07
CA PRO A 47 -7.42 1.78 -6.48
C PRO A 47 -6.79 3.16 -6.75
N ASN A 48 -6.28 3.33 -7.96
CA ASN A 48 -5.83 4.64 -8.42
C ASN A 48 -7.02 5.62 -8.43
N GLY A 49 -6.77 6.87 -8.04
CA GLY A 49 -7.82 7.87 -7.90
C GLY A 49 -8.72 7.71 -6.67
N ALA A 50 -8.44 6.75 -5.76
CA ALA A 50 -9.24 6.59 -4.54
C ALA A 50 -9.04 7.69 -3.48
N GLY A 51 -8.08 8.61 -3.66
CA GLY A 51 -7.78 9.69 -2.72
C GLY A 51 -6.53 9.48 -1.86
N LYS A 52 -5.72 8.45 -2.12
CA LYS A 52 -4.52 8.09 -1.31
C LYS A 52 -3.49 9.22 -1.26
N THR A 53 -2.97 9.65 -2.41
CA THR A 53 -1.99 10.75 -2.51
C THR A 53 -2.57 12.07 -1.99
N THR A 54 -3.85 12.35 -2.24
CA THR A 54 -4.53 13.54 -1.71
C THR A 54 -4.55 13.53 -0.19
N THR A 55 -4.79 12.37 0.42
CA THR A 55 -4.76 12.21 1.89
C THR A 55 -3.36 12.47 2.42
N ILE A 56 -2.30 11.87 1.83
CA ILE A 56 -0.91 12.15 2.21
C ILE A 56 -0.60 13.65 2.09
N ASN A 57 -0.99 14.29 1.00
CA ASN A 57 -0.73 15.72 0.78
C ASN A 57 -1.39 16.59 1.87
N MET A 58 -2.57 16.24 2.35
CA MET A 58 -3.20 16.94 3.46
C MET A 58 -2.48 16.68 4.79
N LEU A 59 -2.11 15.43 5.09
CA LEU A 59 -1.40 15.07 6.32
C LEU A 59 -0.02 15.71 6.43
N THR A 60 0.64 15.93 5.29
CA THR A 60 1.98 16.54 5.22
C THR A 60 1.96 18.05 5.02
N GLY A 61 0.76 18.64 4.90
CA GLY A 61 0.57 20.07 4.71
C GLY A 61 0.87 20.58 3.31
N LEU A 62 0.99 19.70 2.33
CA LEU A 62 1.14 20.05 0.90
C LEU A 62 -0.19 20.47 0.26
N SER A 63 -1.31 20.06 0.85
CA SER A 63 -2.66 20.46 0.45
C SER A 63 -3.49 20.80 1.68
N ARG A 64 -4.25 21.90 1.62
CA ARG A 64 -5.16 22.29 2.70
C ARG A 64 -6.48 21.52 2.58
N PRO A 65 -7.00 20.88 3.65
CA PRO A 65 -8.33 20.29 3.64
C PRO A 65 -9.42 21.39 3.55
N ASP A 66 -10.57 21.02 3.01
CA ASP A 66 -11.74 21.92 2.95
C ASP A 66 -12.55 21.84 4.25
N SER A 67 -12.53 20.70 4.92
CA SER A 67 -13.08 20.53 6.28
C SER A 67 -12.41 19.37 7.02
N GLY A 68 -12.69 19.26 8.31
CA GLY A 68 -12.09 18.27 9.19
C GLY A 68 -10.85 18.76 9.90
N THR A 69 -10.24 17.91 10.72
CA THR A 69 -9.06 18.25 11.52
C THR A 69 -7.96 17.19 11.37
N ILE A 70 -6.71 17.64 11.42
CA ILE A 70 -5.49 16.82 11.38
C ILE A 70 -4.64 17.18 12.58
N ARG A 71 -4.29 16.17 13.39
CA ARG A 71 -3.29 16.28 14.44
C ARG A 71 -2.14 15.33 14.18
N VAL A 72 -0.91 15.79 14.34
CA VAL A 72 0.31 15.02 14.16
C VAL A 72 1.20 15.21 15.39
N ALA A 73 1.55 14.12 16.06
CA ALA A 73 2.32 14.12 17.31
C ALA A 73 1.79 15.16 18.33
N GLY A 74 0.45 15.24 18.48
CA GLY A 74 -0.22 16.19 19.35
C GLY A 74 -0.37 17.62 18.82
N HIS A 75 0.31 17.99 17.71
CA HIS A 75 0.20 19.30 17.11
C HIS A 75 -1.00 19.39 16.16
N GLU A 76 -1.78 20.45 16.28
CA GLU A 76 -2.84 20.76 15.33
C GLU A 76 -2.21 21.25 14.02
N CYS A 77 -2.44 20.51 12.93
CA CYS A 77 -1.78 20.73 11.64
C CYS A 77 -2.72 21.22 10.54
N THR A 78 -4.03 21.27 10.78
CA THR A 78 -5.03 21.71 9.78
C THR A 78 -4.78 23.15 9.34
N GLU A 79 -4.53 24.04 10.31
CA GLU A 79 -4.25 25.47 10.06
C GLU A 79 -2.74 25.79 10.08
N ASN A 80 -1.94 25.02 10.83
CA ASN A 80 -0.50 25.21 10.94
C ASN A 80 0.30 23.92 10.65
N PRO A 81 0.36 23.47 9.39
CA PRO A 81 1.07 22.25 9.03
C PRO A 81 2.57 22.31 9.33
N LYS A 82 3.17 23.51 9.37
CA LYS A 82 4.60 23.68 9.67
C LYS A 82 4.98 23.22 11.08
N ALA A 83 4.03 23.19 12.01
CA ALA A 83 4.29 22.76 13.38
C ALA A 83 4.86 21.34 13.49
N ALA A 84 4.46 20.46 12.58
CA ALA A 84 4.86 19.05 12.58
C ALA A 84 5.81 18.67 11.41
N GLN A 85 6.04 19.53 10.43
CA GLN A 85 6.79 19.14 9.21
C GLN A 85 8.21 18.60 9.48
N HIS A 86 8.89 19.09 10.52
CA HIS A 86 10.21 18.59 10.90
C HIS A 86 10.19 17.17 11.48
N MET A 87 9.02 16.67 11.89
CA MET A 87 8.82 15.32 12.40
C MET A 87 8.42 14.32 11.29
N LEU A 88 8.18 14.81 10.08
CA LEU A 88 7.67 14.02 8.96
C LEU A 88 8.75 13.77 7.92
N GLY A 89 8.88 12.53 7.49
CA GLY A 89 9.56 12.15 6.26
C GLY A 89 8.54 11.85 5.18
N VAL A 90 8.75 12.35 3.97
CA VAL A 90 7.82 12.14 2.84
C VAL A 90 8.57 11.55 1.65
N VAL A 91 8.09 10.43 1.16
CA VAL A 91 8.60 9.74 -0.03
C VAL A 91 7.46 9.67 -1.04
N PRO A 92 7.44 10.58 -2.03
CA PRO A 92 6.39 10.60 -3.05
C PRO A 92 6.52 9.41 -4.02
N ASP A 93 5.47 9.13 -4.78
CA ASP A 93 5.47 8.10 -5.83
C ASP A 93 6.57 8.37 -6.86
N GLU A 94 6.67 9.59 -7.37
CA GLU A 94 7.78 10.03 -8.22
C GLU A 94 8.89 10.66 -7.39
N SER A 95 10.13 10.32 -7.72
CA SER A 95 11.29 10.89 -7.03
C SER A 95 11.48 12.36 -7.36
N ASN A 96 11.64 13.19 -6.32
CA ASN A 96 11.91 14.62 -6.40
C ASN A 96 13.39 14.99 -6.19
N LEU A 97 14.29 14.01 -6.30
CA LEU A 97 15.73 14.23 -6.17
C LEU A 97 16.35 14.78 -7.48
N TYR A 98 17.45 15.51 -7.34
CA TYR A 98 18.11 16.20 -8.45
C TYR A 98 18.92 15.22 -9.32
N PRO A 99 18.59 15.09 -10.62
CA PRO A 99 19.24 14.14 -11.52
C PRO A 99 20.74 14.43 -11.73
N GLU A 100 21.14 15.68 -11.67
CA GLU A 100 22.51 16.16 -11.91
C GLU A 100 23.43 15.95 -10.71
N LEU A 101 22.87 15.84 -9.51
CA LEU A 101 23.63 15.59 -8.29
C LEU A 101 23.91 14.10 -8.14
N THR A 102 25.02 13.78 -7.47
CA THR A 102 25.32 12.41 -7.04
C THR A 102 24.36 11.95 -5.94
N GLY A 103 24.36 10.66 -5.62
CA GLY A 103 23.58 10.13 -4.50
C GLY A 103 23.96 10.79 -3.17
N PHE A 104 25.26 10.96 -2.95
CA PHE A 104 25.77 11.62 -1.74
C PHE A 104 25.38 13.11 -1.67
N GLU A 105 25.51 13.85 -2.77
CA GLU A 105 25.14 15.27 -2.83
C GLU A 105 23.63 15.47 -2.61
N ASN A 106 22.78 14.62 -3.20
CA ASN A 106 21.34 14.66 -2.98
C ASN A 106 20.99 14.51 -1.48
N LEU A 107 21.58 13.53 -0.80
CA LEU A 107 21.36 13.34 0.63
C LEU A 107 21.85 14.51 1.45
N CYS A 108 23.06 15.03 1.14
CA CYS A 108 23.59 16.20 1.82
C CYS A 108 22.73 17.46 1.59
N PHE A 109 22.18 17.60 0.39
CA PHE A 109 21.28 18.71 0.06
C PHE A 109 19.98 18.62 0.86
N CYS A 110 19.32 17.45 0.83
CA CYS A 110 18.10 17.23 1.63
C CYS A 110 18.33 17.50 3.12
N ALA A 111 19.42 16.97 3.69
CA ALA A 111 19.78 17.22 5.08
C ALA A 111 19.99 18.71 5.39
N SER A 112 20.51 19.49 4.42
CA SER A 112 20.71 20.93 4.61
C SER A 112 19.40 21.71 4.73
N LEU A 113 18.33 21.26 4.05
CA LEU A 113 17.00 21.86 4.14
C LEU A 113 16.40 21.75 5.55
N TYR A 114 16.80 20.70 6.29
CA TYR A 114 16.43 20.52 7.70
C TYR A 114 17.44 21.16 8.68
N GLY A 115 18.34 22.02 8.20
CA GLY A 115 19.28 22.76 9.07
C GLY A 115 20.44 21.93 9.63
N MET A 116 20.69 20.71 9.10
CA MET A 116 21.79 19.88 9.59
C MET A 116 23.16 20.48 9.26
N GLN A 117 24.05 20.53 10.26
CA GLN A 117 25.43 21.01 10.09
C GLN A 117 26.23 20.15 9.10
N LYS A 118 27.17 20.75 8.36
CA LYS A 118 27.93 20.11 7.28
C LYS A 118 28.54 18.75 7.66
N ASN A 119 29.24 18.67 8.78
CA ASN A 119 29.90 17.42 9.19
C ASN A 119 28.89 16.33 9.52
N ARG A 120 27.82 16.68 10.25
CA ARG A 120 26.75 15.74 10.63
C ARG A 120 25.98 15.23 9.42
N ARG A 121 25.60 16.12 8.47
CA ARG A 121 24.88 15.67 7.26
C ARG A 121 25.72 14.78 6.36
N GLN A 122 27.04 15.05 6.25
CA GLN A 122 27.95 14.21 5.46
C GLN A 122 28.11 12.81 6.08
N GLN A 123 28.27 12.75 7.39
CA GLN A 123 28.34 11.48 8.11
C GLN A 123 27.03 10.69 7.91
N ARG A 124 25.89 11.32 8.17
CA ARG A 124 24.57 10.70 8.05
C ARG A 124 24.27 10.24 6.62
N ALA A 125 24.66 11.01 5.61
CA ALA A 125 24.53 10.61 4.20
C ALA A 125 25.31 9.34 3.91
N ARG A 126 26.57 9.18 4.37
CA ARG A 126 27.37 7.98 4.20
C ARG A 126 26.76 6.77 4.90
N GLU A 127 26.29 6.93 6.14
CA GLU A 127 25.61 5.89 6.91
C GLU A 127 24.37 5.36 6.16
N LEU A 128 23.55 6.26 5.63
CA LEU A 128 22.34 5.87 4.88
C LEU A 128 22.69 5.21 3.54
N LEU A 129 23.66 5.72 2.80
CA LEU A 129 24.11 5.09 1.56
C LEU A 129 24.61 3.65 1.81
N GLU A 130 25.31 3.41 2.90
CA GLU A 130 25.75 2.06 3.28
C GLU A 130 24.57 1.18 3.69
N THR A 131 23.67 1.67 4.57
CA THR A 131 22.47 0.95 5.05
C THR A 131 21.55 0.56 3.90
N PHE A 132 21.41 1.43 2.90
CA PHE A 132 20.55 1.21 1.73
C PHE A 132 21.24 0.46 0.59
N GLY A 133 22.51 0.02 0.78
CA GLY A 133 23.27 -0.69 -0.22
C GLY A 133 23.58 0.14 -1.48
N LEU A 134 23.81 1.45 -1.29
CA LEU A 134 24.11 2.41 -2.36
C LEU A 134 25.54 2.98 -2.26
N LYS A 135 26.39 2.43 -1.38
CA LYS A 135 27.74 2.91 -1.11
C LYS A 135 28.58 3.03 -2.38
N GLU A 136 28.60 1.97 -3.21
CA GLU A 136 29.38 1.91 -4.46
C GLU A 136 28.86 2.88 -5.55
N ALA A 137 27.62 3.35 -5.40
CA ALA A 137 27.00 4.28 -6.32
C ALA A 137 26.95 5.72 -5.77
N ALA A 138 27.50 5.96 -4.57
CA ALA A 138 27.40 7.23 -3.86
C ALA A 138 27.80 8.45 -4.70
N ASP A 139 28.88 8.33 -5.48
CA ASP A 139 29.47 9.40 -6.28
C ASP A 139 28.96 9.41 -7.74
N ARG A 140 28.05 8.50 -8.10
CA ARG A 140 27.41 8.51 -9.41
C ARG A 140 26.24 9.49 -9.41
N LYS A 141 26.00 10.18 -10.55
CA LYS A 141 24.84 11.03 -10.75
C LYS A 141 23.54 10.23 -10.60
N PHE A 142 22.55 10.82 -9.92
CA PHE A 142 21.24 10.21 -9.69
C PHE A 142 20.52 9.85 -11.00
N ALA A 143 20.72 10.62 -12.08
CA ALA A 143 20.20 10.27 -13.41
C ALA A 143 20.55 8.84 -13.83
N GLY A 144 21.77 8.37 -13.53
CA GLY A 144 22.28 7.04 -13.88
C GLY A 144 21.86 5.91 -12.93
N TYR A 145 21.03 6.16 -11.92
CA TYR A 145 20.52 5.12 -11.02
C TYR A 145 19.40 4.31 -11.69
N SER A 146 19.34 3.00 -11.40
CA SER A 146 18.17 2.20 -11.73
C SER A 146 16.93 2.67 -10.96
N LYS A 147 15.71 2.32 -11.41
CA LYS A 147 14.47 2.68 -10.70
C LYS A 147 14.50 2.25 -9.22
N GLY A 148 14.96 1.02 -8.94
CA GLY A 148 15.11 0.52 -7.58
C GLY A 148 16.13 1.30 -6.74
N MET A 149 17.28 1.68 -7.32
CA MET A 149 18.28 2.52 -6.66
C MET A 149 17.74 3.92 -6.39
N LYS A 150 17.01 4.51 -7.35
CA LYS A 150 16.34 5.81 -7.19
C LYS A 150 15.37 5.78 -6.01
N ARG A 151 14.53 4.76 -5.93
CA ARG A 151 13.57 4.61 -4.82
C ARG A 151 14.28 4.46 -3.47
N LYS A 152 15.33 3.65 -3.39
CA LYS A 152 16.13 3.52 -2.17
C LYS A 152 16.70 4.86 -1.73
N LEU A 153 17.28 5.63 -2.63
CA LEU A 153 17.84 6.94 -2.31
C LEU A 153 16.76 7.94 -1.88
N THR A 154 15.57 7.90 -2.51
CA THR A 154 14.43 8.75 -2.13
C THR A 154 13.94 8.43 -0.71
N ILE A 155 13.88 7.14 -0.34
CA ILE A 155 13.55 6.72 1.04
C ILE A 155 14.64 7.20 2.00
N ALA A 156 15.92 7.04 1.66
CA ALA A 156 17.04 7.51 2.47
C ALA A 156 16.98 9.04 2.69
N ALA A 157 16.64 9.80 1.65
CA ALA A 157 16.44 11.25 1.75
C ALA A 157 15.25 11.60 2.66
N GLY A 158 14.15 10.84 2.59
CA GLY A 158 12.97 11.04 3.46
C GLY A 158 13.25 10.82 4.95
N ILE A 159 14.28 10.03 5.29
CA ILE A 159 14.65 9.76 6.70
C ILE A 159 15.96 10.43 7.15
N ILE A 160 16.57 11.27 6.32
CA ILE A 160 17.90 11.84 6.60
C ILE A 160 17.93 12.66 7.90
N HIS A 161 16.85 13.39 8.20
CA HIS A 161 16.68 14.23 9.38
C HIS A 161 16.12 13.49 10.61
N ASN A 162 15.98 12.17 10.52
CA ASN A 162 15.45 11.27 11.57
C ASN A 162 14.00 11.63 11.99
N PRO A 163 13.04 11.58 11.05
CA PRO A 163 11.63 11.88 11.34
C PRO A 163 11.01 10.86 12.29
N GLN A 164 9.92 11.24 12.96
CA GLN A 164 9.13 10.32 13.79
C GLN A 164 8.14 9.51 12.95
N ILE A 165 7.66 10.09 11.84
CA ILE A 165 6.65 9.50 10.96
C ILE A 165 7.17 9.53 9.52
N LEU A 166 7.09 8.40 8.84
CA LEU A 166 7.47 8.28 7.43
C LEU A 166 6.23 8.00 6.58
N PHE A 167 5.95 8.89 5.62
CA PHE A 167 4.93 8.70 4.60
C PHE A 167 5.56 8.12 3.35
N LEU A 168 5.03 7.00 2.87
CA LEU A 168 5.47 6.30 1.67
C LEU A 168 4.30 6.23 0.69
N ASP A 169 4.37 7.00 -0.40
CA ASP A 169 3.36 6.96 -1.46
C ASP A 169 3.80 5.97 -2.54
N GLU A 170 3.08 4.83 -2.65
CA GLU A 170 3.28 3.79 -3.65
C GLU A 170 4.77 3.34 -3.79
N PRO A 171 5.46 2.92 -2.72
CA PRO A 171 6.93 2.79 -2.70
C PRO A 171 7.50 1.73 -3.64
N THR A 172 6.71 0.79 -4.14
CA THR A 172 7.17 -0.28 -5.03
C THR A 172 6.59 -0.22 -6.43
N THR A 173 5.78 0.80 -6.74
CA THR A 173 5.15 0.96 -8.05
C THR A 173 6.18 1.20 -9.15
N GLY A 174 6.03 0.47 -10.26
CA GLY A 174 6.90 0.59 -11.43
C GLY A 174 8.34 0.07 -11.25
N ILE A 175 8.59 -0.70 -10.20
CA ILE A 175 9.89 -1.27 -9.85
C ILE A 175 9.88 -2.78 -10.12
N ASP A 176 11.01 -3.33 -10.56
CA ASP A 176 11.16 -4.77 -10.77
C ASP A 176 10.99 -5.58 -9.47
N VAL A 177 10.62 -6.86 -9.61
CA VAL A 177 10.28 -7.75 -8.49
C VAL A 177 11.41 -7.86 -7.45
N ALA A 178 12.66 -7.95 -7.90
CA ALA A 178 13.81 -8.10 -7.01
C ALA A 178 14.06 -6.82 -6.20
N SER A 179 14.01 -5.66 -6.85
CA SER A 179 14.15 -4.35 -6.21
C SER A 179 12.96 -4.07 -5.27
N ALA A 180 11.73 -4.39 -5.67
CA ALA A 180 10.55 -4.24 -4.82
C ALA A 180 10.65 -5.08 -3.54
N ARG A 181 11.18 -6.33 -3.63
CA ARG A 181 11.45 -7.17 -2.46
C ARG A 181 12.47 -6.53 -1.50
N GLN A 182 13.52 -5.91 -2.04
CA GLN A 182 14.53 -5.22 -1.23
C GLN A 182 13.93 -3.98 -0.53
N ILE A 183 13.09 -3.21 -1.24
CA ILE A 183 12.41 -2.04 -0.67
C ILE A 183 11.46 -2.46 0.45
N ARG A 184 10.63 -3.50 0.26
CA ARG A 184 9.77 -4.02 1.34
C ARG A 184 10.58 -4.45 2.56
N LYS A 185 11.74 -5.10 2.35
CA LYS A 185 12.64 -5.43 3.45
C LYS A 185 13.13 -4.17 4.18
N LEU A 186 13.57 -3.14 3.46
CA LEU A 186 14.01 -1.87 4.06
C LEU A 186 12.89 -1.21 4.87
N ILE A 187 11.64 -1.19 4.36
CA ILE A 187 10.49 -0.65 5.08
C ILE A 187 10.24 -1.44 6.37
N ALA A 188 10.27 -2.78 6.31
CA ALA A 188 10.13 -3.62 7.49
C ALA A 188 11.27 -3.43 8.50
N ASP A 189 12.51 -3.21 8.03
CA ASP A 189 13.66 -2.92 8.88
C ASP A 189 13.50 -1.57 9.59
N LEU A 190 13.05 -0.52 8.88
CA LEU A 190 12.76 0.79 9.46
C LEU A 190 11.64 0.70 10.51
N HIS A 191 10.55 -0.02 10.22
CA HIS A 191 9.47 -0.25 11.18
C HIS A 191 9.98 -0.93 12.46
N ARG A 192 10.83 -1.95 12.33
CA ARG A 192 11.44 -2.63 13.49
C ARG A 192 12.31 -1.72 14.38
N THR A 193 12.78 -0.59 13.87
CA THR A 193 13.46 0.42 14.70
C THR A 193 12.49 1.30 15.50
N GLY A 194 11.17 1.08 15.41
CA GLY A 194 10.14 1.87 16.09
C GLY A 194 9.61 3.06 15.29
N MET A 195 9.95 3.16 13.99
CA MET A 195 9.44 4.23 13.13
C MET A 195 7.95 4.02 12.83
N THR A 196 7.16 5.06 13.02
CA THR A 196 5.76 5.08 12.57
C THR A 196 5.73 5.27 11.05
N ILE A 197 5.02 4.40 10.33
CA ILE A 197 4.98 4.42 8.86
C ILE A 197 3.55 4.45 8.36
N PHE A 198 3.23 5.44 7.50
CA PHE A 198 2.01 5.50 6.72
C PHE A 198 2.33 5.11 5.28
N LEU A 199 1.82 3.98 4.84
CA LEU A 199 2.09 3.40 3.51
C LEU A 199 0.84 3.46 2.66
N THR A 200 0.88 4.10 1.48
CA THR A 200 -0.16 3.91 0.46
C THR A 200 0.28 2.88 -0.55
N THR A 201 -0.66 2.07 -0.99
CA THR A 201 -0.43 1.12 -2.07
C THR A 201 -1.75 0.68 -2.73
N HIS A 202 -1.69 0.22 -3.95
CA HIS A 202 -2.76 -0.53 -4.61
C HIS A 202 -2.43 -2.03 -4.70
N TYR A 203 -1.23 -2.44 -4.25
CA TYR A 203 -0.82 -3.85 -4.18
C TYR A 203 -1.25 -4.46 -2.85
N ILE A 204 -2.29 -5.28 -2.91
CA ILE A 204 -2.89 -5.92 -1.73
C ILE A 204 -1.88 -6.80 -0.99
N GLU A 205 -1.09 -7.60 -1.73
CA GLU A 205 -0.05 -8.45 -1.15
C GLU A 205 1.04 -7.66 -0.39
N GLU A 206 1.34 -6.43 -0.82
CA GLU A 206 2.30 -5.58 -0.12
C GLU A 206 1.75 -5.14 1.23
N ALA A 207 0.51 -4.66 1.25
CA ALA A 207 -0.17 -4.26 2.48
C ALA A 207 -0.33 -5.44 3.45
N GLU A 208 -0.70 -6.63 2.95
CA GLU A 208 -0.85 -7.85 3.76
C GLU A 208 0.45 -8.27 4.44
N ARG A 209 1.60 -8.10 3.75
CA ARG A 209 2.91 -8.52 4.25
C ARG A 209 3.57 -7.53 5.19
N LEU A 210 3.27 -6.25 5.05
CA LEU A 210 3.98 -5.19 5.75
C LEU A 210 3.17 -4.58 6.88
N CYS A 211 1.86 -4.39 6.67
CA CYS A 211 1.05 -3.56 7.54
C CYS A 211 0.44 -4.35 8.71
N GLU A 212 0.30 -3.69 9.85
CA GLU A 212 -0.40 -4.23 11.02
C GLU A 212 -1.90 -3.99 10.92
N ARG A 213 -2.28 -2.77 10.52
CA ARG A 213 -3.65 -2.36 10.23
C ARG A 213 -3.74 -1.76 8.83
N ILE A 214 -4.92 -1.91 8.23
CA ILE A 214 -5.17 -1.42 6.88
C ILE A 214 -6.50 -0.69 6.85
N ALA A 215 -6.49 0.50 6.21
CA ALA A 215 -7.69 1.18 5.78
C ALA A 215 -7.92 0.92 4.29
N PHE A 216 -9.08 0.39 3.93
CA PHE A 216 -9.53 0.31 2.54
C PHE A 216 -10.20 1.62 2.16
N ILE A 217 -9.67 2.31 1.15
CA ILE A 217 -10.25 3.54 0.61
C ILE A 217 -10.76 3.33 -0.81
N VAL A 218 -11.99 3.75 -1.07
CA VAL A 218 -12.64 3.67 -2.38
C VAL A 218 -13.44 4.97 -2.61
N LYS A 219 -13.20 5.63 -3.75
CA LYS A 219 -13.90 6.87 -4.13
C LYS A 219 -13.89 7.92 -3.01
N GLY A 220 -12.74 8.13 -2.39
CA GLY A 220 -12.54 9.12 -1.35
C GLY A 220 -13.04 8.72 0.04
N ARG A 221 -13.64 7.55 0.23
CA ARG A 221 -14.21 7.10 1.51
C ARG A 221 -13.49 5.87 2.05
N ILE A 222 -13.26 5.85 3.35
CA ILE A 222 -12.80 4.65 4.02
C ILE A 222 -13.99 3.70 4.19
N VAL A 223 -13.87 2.50 3.59
CA VAL A 223 -14.92 1.47 3.66
C VAL A 223 -14.72 0.50 4.82
N ARG A 224 -13.46 0.29 5.23
CA ARG A 224 -13.11 -0.54 6.40
C ARG A 224 -11.73 -0.16 6.91
N ILE A 225 -11.56 -0.19 8.24
CA ILE A 225 -10.25 -0.16 8.92
C ILE A 225 -10.23 -1.32 9.90
N ASP A 226 -9.20 -2.15 9.83
CA ASP A 226 -9.00 -3.22 10.82
C ASP A 226 -7.55 -3.73 10.78
N THR A 227 -7.17 -4.58 11.74
CA THR A 227 -5.93 -5.34 11.68
C THR A 227 -5.99 -6.34 10.54
N VAL A 228 -4.83 -6.68 9.94
CA VAL A 228 -4.75 -7.69 8.87
C VAL A 228 -5.36 -9.02 9.35
N ASN A 229 -5.09 -9.43 10.59
CA ASN A 229 -5.66 -10.66 11.16
C ASN A 229 -7.19 -10.62 11.21
N ASN A 230 -7.78 -9.52 11.69
CA ASN A 230 -9.24 -9.36 11.76
C ASN A 230 -9.88 -9.32 10.36
N LEU A 231 -9.22 -8.66 9.40
CA LEU A 231 -9.69 -8.63 8.01
C LEU A 231 -9.72 -10.03 7.39
N LEU A 232 -8.75 -10.88 7.70
CA LEU A 232 -8.67 -12.24 7.18
C LEU A 232 -9.61 -13.23 7.87
N GLN A 233 -10.03 -12.98 9.13
CA GLN A 233 -10.91 -13.90 9.88
C GLN A 233 -12.12 -14.39 9.10
N PRO A 234 -12.91 -13.55 8.39
CA PRO A 234 -14.12 -14.00 7.68
C PRO A 234 -13.84 -14.97 6.54
N VAL A 235 -12.59 -15.02 6.05
CA VAL A 235 -12.20 -15.88 4.92
C VAL A 235 -11.28 -17.04 5.33
N GLN A 236 -10.72 -17.03 6.55
CA GLN A 236 -9.78 -18.06 7.03
C GLN A 236 -10.37 -19.48 7.03
N HIS A 237 -11.67 -19.62 7.27
CA HIS A 237 -12.35 -20.93 7.27
C HIS A 237 -12.74 -21.40 5.87
N ARG A 238 -12.70 -20.52 4.87
CA ARG A 238 -13.02 -20.91 3.49
C ARG A 238 -11.87 -21.70 2.87
N LYS A 239 -12.23 -22.81 2.24
CA LYS A 239 -11.33 -23.57 1.37
C LYS A 239 -11.49 -23.05 -0.04
N VAL A 240 -10.38 -22.69 -0.66
CA VAL A 240 -10.36 -22.17 -2.03
C VAL A 240 -9.49 -23.06 -2.88
N MET A 241 -9.99 -23.43 -4.05
CA MET A 241 -9.26 -24.21 -5.03
C MET A 241 -9.36 -23.54 -6.39
N LEU A 242 -8.25 -23.44 -7.08
CA LEU A 242 -8.18 -22.99 -8.46
C LEU A 242 -7.98 -24.22 -9.35
N ILE A 243 -8.86 -24.39 -10.32
CA ILE A 243 -8.81 -25.47 -11.31
C ILE A 243 -8.61 -24.83 -12.69
N SER A 244 -7.55 -25.23 -13.37
CA SER A 244 -7.27 -24.82 -14.76
C SER A 244 -7.69 -25.96 -15.67
N VAL A 245 -8.46 -25.62 -16.72
CA VAL A 245 -8.99 -26.61 -17.68
C VAL A 245 -8.61 -26.20 -19.10
N SER A 246 -8.31 -27.20 -19.95
CA SER A 246 -8.19 -27.01 -21.40
C SER A 246 -9.56 -27.21 -22.05
N ASN A 247 -9.82 -26.46 -23.14
CA ASN A 247 -11.06 -26.54 -23.93
C ASN A 247 -12.34 -26.46 -23.09
N PRO A 248 -12.54 -25.44 -22.25
CA PRO A 248 -13.73 -25.36 -21.42
C PRO A 248 -14.98 -25.24 -22.29
N ALA A 249 -15.96 -26.13 -22.05
CA ALA A 249 -17.28 -25.96 -22.65
C ALA A 249 -17.90 -24.65 -22.13
N ASN A 250 -18.58 -23.91 -23.00
CA ASN A 250 -19.17 -22.58 -22.68
C ASN A 250 -20.11 -22.58 -21.45
N ASP A 251 -20.52 -23.73 -20.96
CA ASP A 251 -21.50 -23.92 -19.88
C ASP A 251 -20.96 -24.72 -18.68
N LEU A 252 -19.65 -25.04 -18.68
CA LEU A 252 -19.04 -25.91 -17.67
C LEU A 252 -19.25 -25.40 -16.24
N ARG A 253 -19.07 -24.08 -16.01
CA ARG A 253 -19.28 -23.46 -14.69
C ARG A 253 -20.71 -23.67 -14.16
N ASN A 254 -21.72 -23.45 -15.01
CA ASN A 254 -23.12 -23.57 -14.61
C ASN A 254 -23.48 -25.06 -14.32
N LYS A 255 -22.96 -25.98 -15.11
CA LYS A 255 -23.09 -27.40 -14.87
C LYS A 255 -22.47 -27.83 -13.55
N LEU A 256 -21.26 -27.34 -13.24
CA LEU A 256 -20.60 -27.55 -11.94
C LEU A 256 -21.43 -26.98 -10.79
N ALA A 257 -21.95 -25.77 -10.90
CA ALA A 257 -22.78 -25.14 -9.87
C ALA A 257 -24.10 -25.90 -9.63
N THR A 258 -24.66 -26.52 -10.66
CA THR A 258 -25.85 -27.34 -10.54
C THR A 258 -25.56 -28.70 -9.89
N ALA A 259 -24.43 -29.33 -10.24
CA ALA A 259 -24.05 -30.64 -9.72
C ALA A 259 -23.51 -30.60 -8.29
N PHE A 260 -22.84 -29.55 -7.92
CA PHE A 260 -22.16 -29.37 -6.62
C PHE A 260 -22.69 -28.14 -5.88
N THR A 261 -23.93 -28.16 -5.46
CA THR A 261 -24.65 -27.00 -4.85
C THR A 261 -24.06 -26.48 -3.54
N HIS A 262 -23.16 -27.22 -2.90
CA HIS A 262 -22.44 -26.85 -1.68
C HIS A 262 -21.13 -26.14 -1.97
N PHE A 263 -20.76 -25.95 -3.25
CA PHE A 263 -19.59 -25.18 -3.69
C PHE A 263 -20.03 -23.93 -4.43
N GLU A 264 -19.27 -22.84 -4.24
CA GLU A 264 -19.39 -21.62 -5.05
C GLU A 264 -18.38 -21.69 -6.20
N PHE A 265 -18.83 -21.48 -7.44
CA PHE A 265 -17.97 -21.52 -8.63
C PHE A 265 -17.90 -20.14 -9.28
N ARG A 266 -16.68 -19.63 -9.50
CA ARG A 266 -16.42 -18.37 -10.22
C ARG A 266 -15.42 -18.62 -11.34
N SER A 267 -15.71 -18.08 -12.55
CA SER A 267 -14.72 -18.01 -13.64
C SER A 267 -13.79 -16.83 -13.37
N ILE A 268 -12.47 -17.04 -13.42
CA ILE A 268 -11.47 -16.00 -13.25
C ILE A 268 -10.96 -15.53 -14.61
N SER A 269 -10.71 -16.47 -15.51
CA SER A 269 -10.26 -16.27 -16.88
C SER A 269 -10.74 -17.40 -17.75
N ASP A 270 -10.44 -17.33 -19.05
CA ASP A 270 -10.72 -18.44 -19.96
C ASP A 270 -9.98 -19.69 -19.50
N GLY A 271 -10.73 -20.74 -19.18
CA GLY A 271 -10.19 -22.01 -18.67
C GLY A 271 -9.78 -22.04 -17.19
N GLN A 272 -10.07 -21.01 -16.39
CA GLN A 272 -9.80 -21.04 -14.94
C GLN A 272 -11.08 -20.91 -14.11
N ILE A 273 -11.31 -21.90 -13.24
CA ILE A 273 -12.47 -21.96 -12.35
C ILE A 273 -11.96 -21.92 -10.91
N ARG A 274 -12.46 -20.96 -10.14
CA ARG A 274 -12.26 -20.86 -8.70
C ARG A 274 -13.43 -21.54 -7.99
N VAL A 275 -13.12 -22.46 -7.09
CA VAL A 275 -14.08 -23.20 -6.26
C VAL A 275 -13.89 -22.76 -4.82
N GLU A 276 -14.96 -22.35 -4.16
CA GLU A 276 -14.96 -21.95 -2.75
C GLU A 276 -15.94 -22.77 -1.94
N SER A 277 -15.57 -23.13 -0.69
CA SER A 277 -16.41 -23.88 0.23
C SER A 277 -16.00 -23.64 1.69
N GLU A 278 -16.94 -23.78 2.62
CA GLU A 278 -16.65 -23.85 4.06
C GLU A 278 -16.18 -25.25 4.49
N ALA A 279 -16.57 -26.27 3.73
CA ALA A 279 -16.14 -27.65 3.94
C ALA A 279 -14.91 -28.01 3.07
N PRO A 280 -14.15 -29.06 3.40
CA PRO A 280 -13.04 -29.52 2.57
C PRO A 280 -13.49 -29.84 1.14
N ILE A 281 -12.73 -29.33 0.15
CA ILE A 281 -13.00 -29.55 -1.27
C ILE A 281 -12.34 -30.86 -1.70
N SER A 282 -13.17 -31.88 -2.06
CA SER A 282 -12.68 -33.11 -2.64
C SER A 282 -12.44 -32.93 -4.13
N LEU A 283 -11.18 -33.01 -4.57
CA LEU A 283 -10.80 -32.81 -5.97
C LEU A 283 -11.30 -33.89 -6.92
N GLY A 284 -11.27 -35.16 -6.51
CA GLY A 284 -11.58 -36.31 -7.38
C GLY A 284 -12.94 -36.21 -8.08
N PRO A 285 -14.04 -35.96 -7.38
CA PRO A 285 -15.37 -35.81 -8.01
C PRO A 285 -15.42 -34.62 -8.99
N LEU A 286 -14.76 -33.52 -8.69
CA LEU A 286 -14.71 -32.32 -9.56
C LEU A 286 -13.97 -32.61 -10.86
N VAL A 287 -12.79 -33.26 -10.78
CA VAL A 287 -12.00 -33.64 -11.96
C VAL A 287 -12.79 -34.56 -12.86
N ARG A 288 -13.36 -35.67 -12.33
CA ARG A 288 -14.16 -36.59 -13.11
C ARG A 288 -15.33 -35.88 -13.81
N PHE A 289 -16.07 -35.08 -13.09
CA PHE A 289 -17.17 -34.31 -13.65
C PHE A 289 -16.75 -33.42 -14.82
N ILE A 290 -15.62 -32.73 -14.69
CA ILE A 290 -15.05 -31.83 -15.73
C ILE A 290 -14.66 -32.67 -16.96
N GLU A 291 -13.98 -33.80 -16.78
CA GLU A 291 -13.54 -34.69 -17.85
C GLU A 291 -14.71 -35.33 -18.55
N ASP A 292 -15.73 -35.79 -17.83
CA ASP A 292 -16.99 -36.37 -18.39
C ASP A 292 -17.75 -35.33 -19.26
N HIS A 293 -17.48 -34.03 -19.06
CA HIS A 293 -18.08 -32.94 -19.85
C HIS A 293 -17.15 -32.41 -20.96
N GLY A 294 -16.07 -33.14 -21.27
CA GLY A 294 -15.22 -32.91 -22.43
C GLY A 294 -14.13 -31.85 -22.25
N ALA A 295 -13.84 -31.42 -21.00
CA ALA A 295 -12.71 -30.58 -20.66
C ALA A 295 -11.65 -31.39 -19.92
N GLU A 296 -10.37 -31.07 -20.08
CA GLU A 296 -9.25 -31.72 -19.39
C GLU A 296 -8.74 -30.81 -18.27
N VAL A 297 -8.57 -31.36 -17.06
CA VAL A 297 -7.98 -30.63 -15.94
C VAL A 297 -6.45 -30.61 -16.06
N THR A 298 -5.88 -29.45 -16.30
CA THR A 298 -4.42 -29.28 -16.48
C THR A 298 -3.71 -28.97 -15.16
N GLU A 299 -4.38 -28.28 -14.23
CA GLU A 299 -3.84 -27.94 -12.92
C GLU A 299 -4.98 -27.82 -11.90
N ALA A 300 -4.73 -28.24 -10.67
CA ALA A 300 -5.59 -27.96 -9.53
C ALA A 300 -4.71 -27.62 -8.32
N ARG A 301 -4.92 -26.44 -7.75
CA ARG A 301 -4.17 -26.00 -6.57
C ARG A 301 -5.07 -25.40 -5.50
N SER A 302 -4.79 -25.76 -4.25
CA SER A 302 -5.42 -25.09 -3.11
C SER A 302 -4.82 -23.71 -2.93
N LEU A 303 -5.66 -22.72 -2.74
CA LEU A 303 -5.25 -21.35 -2.41
C LEU A 303 -5.56 -21.08 -0.93
N SER A 304 -4.65 -20.38 -0.26
CA SER A 304 -4.96 -19.78 1.03
C SER A 304 -5.82 -18.55 0.80
N PRO A 305 -6.85 -18.31 1.62
CA PRO A 305 -7.59 -17.06 1.61
C PRO A 305 -6.63 -15.88 1.79
N SER A 306 -6.85 -14.82 1.05
CA SER A 306 -5.97 -13.65 1.01
C SER A 306 -6.74 -12.37 1.31
N LEU A 307 -6.00 -11.32 1.63
CA LEU A 307 -6.58 -9.98 1.79
C LEU A 307 -7.25 -9.49 0.49
N GLU A 308 -6.85 -10.02 -0.67
CA GLU A 308 -7.48 -9.76 -1.96
C GLU A 308 -8.94 -10.23 -1.97
N ASP A 309 -9.22 -11.41 -1.42
CA ASP A 309 -10.58 -11.95 -1.29
C ASP A 309 -11.45 -11.07 -0.38
N VAL A 310 -10.86 -10.58 0.69
CA VAL A 310 -11.52 -9.64 1.62
C VAL A 310 -11.83 -8.32 0.93
N PHE A 311 -10.87 -7.76 0.20
CA PHE A 311 -11.02 -6.50 -0.52
C PHE A 311 -12.14 -6.57 -1.54
N VAL A 312 -12.14 -7.60 -2.40
CA VAL A 312 -13.19 -7.84 -3.40
C VAL A 312 -14.56 -7.97 -2.74
N ARG A 313 -14.63 -8.70 -1.63
CA ARG A 313 -15.90 -8.91 -0.90
C ARG A 313 -16.46 -7.64 -0.29
N ILE A 314 -15.60 -6.78 0.28
CA ILE A 314 -16.02 -5.54 0.94
C ILE A 314 -16.35 -4.44 -0.08
N THR A 315 -15.56 -4.34 -1.15
CA THR A 315 -15.65 -3.22 -2.11
C THR A 315 -16.45 -3.54 -3.36
N GLY A 316 -16.63 -4.82 -3.70
CA GLY A 316 -17.16 -5.28 -4.98
C GLY A 316 -16.22 -5.02 -6.17
N ILE A 317 -14.99 -4.54 -5.93
CA ILE A 317 -14.01 -4.23 -6.98
C ILE A 317 -13.12 -5.44 -7.17
N GLU A 318 -13.09 -6.01 -8.38
CA GLU A 318 -12.19 -7.10 -8.74
C GLU A 318 -10.72 -6.67 -8.65
N ALA A 319 -9.87 -7.52 -8.07
CA ALA A 319 -8.45 -7.23 -7.92
C ALA A 319 -7.72 -7.02 -9.26
N ASN A 320 -8.19 -7.67 -10.31
CA ASN A 320 -7.72 -7.44 -11.70
C ASN A 320 -7.98 -6.01 -12.19
N ALA A 321 -9.00 -5.32 -11.67
CA ALA A 321 -9.24 -3.92 -11.97
C ALA A 321 -8.16 -3.01 -11.37
N LEU A 322 -7.64 -3.37 -10.19
CA LEU A 322 -6.50 -2.70 -9.57
C LEU A 322 -5.20 -2.86 -10.40
N ARG A 323 -5.00 -4.03 -11.03
CA ARG A 323 -3.82 -4.35 -11.85
C ARG A 323 -3.88 -3.76 -13.25
N LYS A 324 -5.03 -3.79 -13.93
CA LYS A 324 -5.20 -3.30 -15.33
C LYS A 324 -4.98 -1.79 -15.48
N GLU A 325 -5.18 -1.00 -14.46
CA GLU A 325 -4.90 0.44 -14.48
C GLU A 325 -3.38 0.76 -14.51
N VAL A 326 -2.54 -0.18 -14.06
CA VAL A 326 -1.07 -0.04 -14.07
C VAL A 326 -0.50 -0.20 -15.47
N GLU A 327 -1.02 -1.14 -16.27
CA GLU A 327 -0.54 -1.40 -17.65
C GLU A 327 -0.83 -0.26 -18.62
N LYS A 328 -1.92 0.50 -18.41
CA LYS A 328 -2.26 1.66 -19.24
C LYS A 328 -1.33 2.86 -19.04
N LYS A 329 -0.69 3.02 -17.87
CA LYS A 329 0.27 4.11 -17.62
C LYS A 329 1.71 3.75 -17.99
N GLY A 330 2.06 2.46 -18.08
CA GLY A 330 3.39 2.00 -18.47
C GLY A 330 3.66 1.91 -19.98
N GLY A 331 2.65 2.14 -20.79
CA GLY A 331 2.70 1.97 -22.26
C GLY A 331 2.84 3.25 -23.09
N VAL A 332 3.12 4.39 -22.46
CA VAL A 332 3.41 5.65 -23.18
C VAL A 332 4.78 6.15 -22.74
N ALA A 333 5.81 5.70 -23.41
CA ALA A 333 7.15 6.28 -23.43
C ALA A 333 7.71 6.08 -24.85
#